data_61b9d2b54ebcdcc64b7a7c986fbe53bd
#
_entry.id   61b9d2b54ebcdcc64b7a7c986fbe53bd
#
_cell.length_a   1.000
_cell.length_b   1.000
_cell.length_c   1.000
_cell.angle_alpha   90.00
_cell.angle_beta   90.00
_cell.angle_gamma   90.00
#
_symmetry.space_group_name_H-M   'P 1'
#
loop_
_entity.id
_entity.type
_entity.pdbx_description
1 polymer ?
#
loop_
_entity_poly.entity_id
_entity_poly.type
_entity_poly.pdbx_seq_one_letter_code
_entity_poly.pdbx_strand_id
1 'polypeptide(L)'
;MAILLTGGLGYIGSHIATQLKEKAVIIDNRSNSHLNYKKKLPLATVYCHDLNYKSLNTIFSKHNIKGVIHLASLKAVGESTELPLTYYRNNVYSSLELLECMNKYKIQKLIFSSSATVYGDQHQSPLKESFNLSSTNPYASNKIIIEQMIKDYTESNPSFKAISLRYFNPIGANLKKGLTEQPLGKPQNIMPILVRAVKDNKKFQIFGNDYDTPDGTCIRDYIHVEDLANAHIVALKKLSTIIGHESINLGLGKGISVLQFINLFEKTNQVKINYKFTKKREGDVAISFADTKKSMKFLNWKPKLSYEVMMKDSWESFLKNSK
;
A
#
# COMPACT_ATOMS: atom_id res chain seq x y z
N MET A 1 -10.04 3.68 23.84
CA MET A 1 -8.86 4.09 23.07
C MET A 1 -9.02 3.65 21.63
N ALA A 2 -8.58 4.44 20.66
CA ALA A 2 -8.80 4.17 19.25
C ALA A 2 -7.52 4.39 18.42
N ILE A 3 -7.50 3.78 17.23
CA ILE A 3 -6.48 4.03 16.20
C ILE A 3 -7.16 4.76 15.04
N LEU A 4 -6.58 5.87 14.62
CA LEU A 4 -7.03 6.59 13.42
C LEU A 4 -6.43 5.94 12.18
N LEU A 5 -7.27 5.56 11.23
CA LEU A 5 -6.90 5.11 9.89
C LEU A 5 -7.27 6.19 8.89
N THR A 6 -6.32 6.85 8.26
CA THR A 6 -6.59 7.70 7.11
C THR A 6 -6.58 6.86 5.84
N GLY A 7 -7.55 7.06 4.95
CA GLY A 7 -7.74 6.18 3.80
C GLY A 7 -8.21 4.77 4.19
N GLY A 8 -8.90 4.65 5.33
CA GLY A 8 -9.25 3.36 5.93
C GLY A 8 -10.35 2.59 5.22
N LEU A 9 -11.08 3.19 4.28
CA LEU A 9 -12.04 2.49 3.40
C LEU A 9 -11.39 1.97 2.11
N GLY A 10 -10.13 2.32 1.84
CA GLY A 10 -9.37 1.79 0.71
C GLY A 10 -9.04 0.31 0.87
N TYR A 11 -8.43 -0.27 -0.18
CA TYR A 11 -8.07 -1.68 -0.24
C TYR A 11 -7.26 -2.14 0.99
N ILE A 12 -6.11 -1.53 1.26
CA ILE A 12 -5.25 -1.91 2.40
C ILE A 12 -5.90 -1.51 3.73
N GLY A 13 -6.45 -0.30 3.82
CA GLY A 13 -7.03 0.25 5.05
C GLY A 13 -8.19 -0.58 5.59
N SER A 14 -9.07 -1.09 4.72
CA SER A 14 -10.18 -1.94 5.11
C SER A 14 -9.71 -3.29 5.70
N HIS A 15 -8.65 -3.89 5.13
CA HIS A 15 -8.06 -5.12 5.68
C HIS A 15 -7.41 -4.86 7.04
N ILE A 16 -6.69 -3.74 7.22
CA ILE A 16 -6.14 -3.34 8.52
C ILE A 16 -7.26 -3.16 9.56
N ALA A 17 -8.33 -2.46 9.19
CA ALA A 17 -9.46 -2.21 10.10
C ALA A 17 -10.11 -3.50 10.61
N THR A 18 -10.12 -4.59 9.81
CA THR A 18 -10.65 -5.88 10.25
C THR A 18 -9.73 -6.65 11.20
N GLN A 19 -8.45 -6.31 11.25
CA GLN A 19 -7.44 -6.98 12.10
C GLN A 19 -7.12 -6.18 13.37
N LEU A 20 -7.54 -4.92 13.47
CA LEU A 20 -7.36 -4.12 14.68
C LEU A 20 -8.16 -4.71 15.84
N LYS A 21 -7.52 -4.77 17.02
CA LYS A 21 -8.19 -5.09 18.28
C LYS A 21 -8.81 -3.85 18.93
N GLU A 22 -8.18 -2.69 18.70
CA GLU A 22 -8.64 -1.39 19.13
C GLU A 22 -9.80 -0.90 18.27
N LYS A 23 -10.59 0.05 18.78
CA LYS A 23 -11.61 0.72 17.99
C LYS A 23 -10.96 1.46 16.81
N ALA A 24 -11.40 1.18 15.59
CA ALA A 24 -10.97 1.92 14.41
C ALA A 24 -11.80 3.22 14.26
N VAL A 25 -11.12 4.35 14.11
CA VAL A 25 -11.69 5.59 13.62
C VAL A 25 -11.11 5.82 12.23
N ILE A 26 -11.97 5.98 11.23
CA ILE A 26 -11.57 6.07 9.82
C ILE A 26 -11.93 7.46 9.29
N ILE A 27 -10.98 8.10 8.60
CA ILE A 27 -11.23 9.23 7.72
C ILE A 27 -10.89 8.84 6.28
N ASP A 28 -11.85 9.04 5.36
CA ASP A 28 -11.71 8.66 3.95
C ASP A 28 -12.65 9.52 3.10
N ASN A 29 -12.16 10.16 2.05
CA ASN A 29 -12.99 10.98 1.16
C ASN A 29 -13.71 10.16 0.08
N ARG A 30 -13.45 8.86 0.04
CA ARG A 30 -14.03 7.91 -0.91
C ARG A 30 -13.71 8.17 -2.38
N SER A 31 -12.66 8.90 -2.67
CA SER A 31 -12.22 9.16 -4.05
C SER A 31 -11.88 7.86 -4.81
N ASN A 32 -11.43 6.82 -4.09
CA ASN A 32 -11.10 5.50 -4.67
C ASN A 32 -11.54 4.33 -3.77
N SER A 33 -12.63 4.49 -3.01
CA SER A 33 -13.15 3.43 -2.13
C SER A 33 -14.67 3.27 -2.25
N HIS A 34 -15.14 2.01 -2.19
CA HIS A 34 -16.56 1.71 -2.30
C HIS A 34 -17.30 1.88 -0.96
N LEU A 35 -18.52 2.46 -1.00
CA LEU A 35 -19.42 2.60 0.17
C LEU A 35 -19.68 1.28 0.90
N ASN A 36 -19.72 0.19 0.16
CA ASN A 36 -19.98 -1.14 0.73
C ASN A 36 -18.91 -1.57 1.76
N TYR A 37 -17.71 -0.99 1.75
CA TYR A 37 -16.70 -1.31 2.76
C TYR A 37 -17.05 -0.78 4.14
N LYS A 38 -17.76 0.35 4.27
CA LYS A 38 -18.30 0.81 5.55
C LYS A 38 -19.22 -0.24 6.20
N LYS A 39 -20.08 -0.89 5.41
CA LYS A 39 -20.97 -1.96 5.89
C LYS A 39 -20.20 -3.21 6.36
N LYS A 40 -19.03 -3.47 5.78
CA LYS A 40 -18.14 -4.58 6.15
C LYS A 40 -17.28 -4.30 7.38
N LEU A 41 -17.32 -3.06 7.91
CA LEU A 41 -16.56 -2.60 9.08
C LEU A 41 -17.51 -2.05 10.17
N PRO A 42 -18.43 -2.84 10.71
CA PRO A 42 -19.52 -2.34 11.57
C PRO A 42 -19.02 -1.74 12.90
N LEU A 43 -17.82 -2.11 13.34
CA LEU A 43 -17.22 -1.60 14.59
C LEU A 43 -16.41 -0.31 14.38
N ALA A 44 -16.21 0.13 13.14
CA ALA A 44 -15.46 1.35 12.85
C ALA A 44 -16.36 2.59 12.90
N THR A 45 -15.86 3.67 13.47
CA THR A 45 -16.44 5.01 13.30
C THR A 45 -15.87 5.64 12.04
N VAL A 46 -16.69 5.97 11.04
CA VAL A 46 -16.26 6.46 9.73
C VAL A 46 -16.66 7.89 9.49
N TYR A 47 -15.69 8.71 9.15
CA TYR A 47 -15.82 10.09 8.70
C TYR A 47 -15.55 10.16 7.20
N CYS A 48 -16.57 10.51 6.40
CA CYS A 48 -16.45 10.65 4.95
C CYS A 48 -16.07 12.09 4.60
N HIS A 49 -14.82 12.46 4.81
CA HIS A 49 -14.28 13.80 4.60
C HIS A 49 -12.88 13.74 3.98
N ASP A 50 -12.48 14.85 3.34
CA ASP A 50 -11.09 15.05 2.96
C ASP A 50 -10.19 15.12 4.19
N LEU A 51 -8.97 14.61 4.02
CA LEU A 51 -7.92 14.71 5.01
C LEU A 51 -7.37 16.13 5.01
N ASN A 52 -7.84 16.93 5.95
CA ASN A 52 -7.40 18.31 6.18
C ASN A 52 -7.43 18.64 7.68
N TYR A 53 -6.79 19.74 8.05
CA TYR A 53 -6.67 20.16 9.44
C TYR A 53 -8.03 20.25 10.16
N LYS A 54 -9.06 20.82 9.53
CA LYS A 54 -10.40 20.98 10.12
C LYS A 54 -11.04 19.65 10.46
N SER A 55 -11.02 18.70 9.51
CA SER A 55 -11.57 17.35 9.69
C SER A 55 -10.79 16.57 10.76
N LEU A 56 -9.47 16.64 10.73
CA LEU A 56 -8.58 16.01 11.71
C LEU A 56 -8.79 16.58 13.11
N ASN A 57 -8.84 17.91 13.26
CA ASN A 57 -9.09 18.57 14.53
C ASN A 57 -10.42 18.12 15.15
N THR A 58 -11.46 17.97 14.32
CA THR A 58 -12.78 17.47 14.76
C THR A 58 -12.68 16.01 15.26
N ILE A 59 -11.91 15.17 14.57
CA ILE A 59 -11.77 13.75 14.94
C ILE A 59 -10.95 13.61 16.23
N PHE A 60 -9.81 14.29 16.31
CA PHE A 60 -8.94 14.20 17.48
C PHE A 60 -9.60 14.76 18.74
N SER A 61 -10.44 15.80 18.62
CA SER A 61 -11.19 16.35 19.77
C SER A 61 -12.29 15.41 20.28
N LYS A 62 -12.88 14.57 19.41
CA LYS A 62 -13.97 13.66 19.75
C LYS A 62 -13.55 12.27 20.18
N HIS A 63 -12.32 11.85 19.85
CA HIS A 63 -11.85 10.49 20.08
C HIS A 63 -10.52 10.48 20.81
N ASN A 64 -10.41 9.58 21.80
CA ASN A 64 -9.12 9.30 22.45
C ASN A 64 -8.25 8.44 21.52
N ILE A 65 -7.58 9.10 20.55
CA ILE A 65 -6.69 8.46 19.59
C ILE A 65 -5.33 8.18 20.23
N LYS A 66 -4.84 6.95 20.10
CA LYS A 66 -3.53 6.53 20.64
C LYS A 66 -2.44 6.46 19.58
N GLY A 67 -2.79 6.41 18.34
CA GLY A 67 -1.87 6.32 17.22
C GLY A 67 -2.61 6.42 15.90
N VAL A 68 -1.82 6.64 14.85
CA VAL A 68 -2.32 6.84 13.49
C VAL A 68 -1.68 5.82 12.55
N ILE A 69 -2.47 5.26 11.65
CA ILE A 69 -1.99 4.55 10.46
C ILE A 69 -2.41 5.39 9.26
N HIS A 70 -1.43 6.00 8.60
CA HIS A 70 -1.62 6.95 7.53
C HIS A 70 -1.47 6.29 6.17
N LEU A 71 -2.62 6.03 5.49
CA LEU A 71 -2.69 5.38 4.18
C LEU A 71 -3.28 6.30 3.10
N ALA A 72 -3.99 7.38 3.48
CA ALA A 72 -4.60 8.30 2.54
C ALA A 72 -3.55 8.90 1.60
N SER A 73 -3.66 8.61 0.31
CA SER A 73 -2.71 9.07 -0.71
C SER A 73 -3.27 8.76 -2.09
N LEU A 74 -3.10 9.67 -3.04
CA LEU A 74 -3.16 9.34 -4.46
C LEU A 74 -1.94 8.47 -4.79
N LYS A 75 -2.14 7.36 -5.54
CA LYS A 75 -1.12 6.31 -5.69
C LYS A 75 -0.77 5.94 -7.13
N ALA A 76 -1.40 6.56 -8.10
CA ALA A 76 -1.23 6.22 -9.51
C ALA A 76 0.02 6.89 -10.09
N VAL A 77 1.05 6.11 -10.42
CA VAL A 77 2.35 6.60 -10.90
C VAL A 77 2.18 7.46 -12.18
N GLY A 78 1.48 6.95 -13.20
CA GLY A 78 1.25 7.69 -14.44
C GLY A 78 0.50 9.00 -14.24
N GLU A 79 -0.61 8.98 -13.49
CA GLU A 79 -1.39 10.18 -13.17
C GLU A 79 -0.55 11.21 -12.38
N SER A 80 0.39 10.76 -11.55
CA SER A 80 1.26 11.67 -10.80
C SER A 80 2.15 12.52 -11.74
N THR A 81 2.54 11.98 -12.87
CA THR A 81 3.33 12.70 -13.89
C THR A 81 2.46 13.73 -14.63
N GLU A 82 1.20 13.40 -14.87
CA GLU A 82 0.25 14.30 -15.52
C GLU A 82 -0.25 15.42 -14.59
N LEU A 83 -0.44 15.11 -13.30
CA LEU A 83 -1.04 16.01 -12.30
C LEU A 83 -0.17 16.21 -11.05
N PRO A 84 1.12 16.60 -11.18
CA PRO A 84 2.07 16.61 -10.06
C PRO A 84 1.63 17.49 -8.89
N LEU A 85 1.13 18.70 -9.15
CA LEU A 85 0.68 19.62 -8.08
C LEU A 85 -0.50 19.06 -7.28
N THR A 86 -1.40 18.34 -7.93
CA THR A 86 -2.51 17.63 -7.26
C THR A 86 -1.97 16.56 -6.31
N TYR A 87 -0.94 15.82 -6.73
CA TYR A 87 -0.28 14.81 -5.90
C TYR A 87 0.43 15.44 -4.70
N TYR A 88 1.18 16.53 -4.89
CA TYR A 88 1.82 17.24 -3.77
C TYR A 88 0.79 17.78 -2.76
N ARG A 89 -0.27 18.41 -3.25
CA ARG A 89 -1.34 18.92 -2.38
C ARG A 89 -2.05 17.80 -1.62
N ASN A 90 -2.42 16.73 -2.32
CA ASN A 90 -3.17 15.63 -1.72
C ASN A 90 -2.31 14.78 -0.76
N ASN A 91 -1.05 14.52 -1.12
CA ASN A 91 -0.22 13.60 -0.36
C ASN A 91 0.67 14.33 0.66
N VAL A 92 1.46 15.32 0.23
CA VAL A 92 2.43 15.98 1.11
C VAL A 92 1.74 16.96 2.05
N TYR A 93 0.92 17.86 1.50
CA TYR A 93 0.26 18.88 2.31
C TYR A 93 -0.70 18.27 3.34
N SER A 94 -1.51 17.29 2.98
CA SER A 94 -2.39 16.62 3.94
C SER A 94 -1.63 15.82 5.01
N SER A 95 -0.44 15.29 4.68
CA SER A 95 0.44 14.65 5.66
C SER A 95 1.03 15.65 6.65
N LEU A 96 1.36 16.87 6.18
CA LEU A 96 1.79 17.97 7.05
C LEU A 96 0.68 18.34 8.04
N GLU A 97 -0.54 18.58 7.56
CA GLU A 97 -1.70 18.88 8.41
C GLU A 97 -1.99 17.77 9.43
N LEU A 98 -1.77 16.51 9.05
CA LEU A 98 -1.88 15.38 9.97
C LEU A 98 -0.82 15.46 11.09
N LEU A 99 0.44 15.70 10.76
CA LEU A 99 1.52 15.84 11.76
C LEU A 99 1.27 17.03 12.68
N GLU A 100 0.81 18.18 12.18
CA GLU A 100 0.42 19.34 12.97
C GLU A 100 -0.71 19.02 13.97
N CYS A 101 -1.76 18.32 13.49
CA CYS A 101 -2.83 17.85 14.37
C CYS A 101 -2.34 16.83 15.40
N MET A 102 -1.46 15.89 15.02
CA MET A 102 -0.87 14.93 15.94
C MET A 102 -0.05 15.64 17.02
N ASN A 103 0.72 16.67 16.67
CA ASN A 103 1.46 17.50 17.60
C ASN A 103 0.54 18.21 18.60
N LYS A 104 -0.49 18.90 18.09
CA LYS A 104 -1.48 19.61 18.93
C LYS A 104 -2.14 18.70 19.97
N TYR A 105 -2.51 17.48 19.57
CA TYR A 105 -3.19 16.51 20.44
C TYR A 105 -2.27 15.56 21.14
N LYS A 106 -0.94 15.76 21.05
CA LYS A 106 0.12 14.94 21.68
C LYS A 106 0.02 13.46 21.32
N ILE A 107 -0.35 13.16 20.08
CA ILE A 107 -0.36 11.80 19.55
C ILE A 107 1.04 11.45 19.05
N GLN A 108 1.66 10.43 19.64
CA GLN A 108 3.09 10.16 19.51
C GLN A 108 3.40 8.89 18.68
N LYS A 109 2.42 8.27 18.03
CA LYS A 109 2.60 7.00 17.32
C LYS A 109 2.06 7.08 15.91
N LEU A 110 2.95 6.91 14.92
CA LEU A 110 2.61 6.95 13.50
C LEU A 110 3.13 5.72 12.75
N ILE A 111 2.26 5.04 12.01
CA ILE A 111 2.64 4.14 10.91
C ILE A 111 2.33 4.86 9.62
N PHE A 112 3.33 5.00 8.75
CA PHE A 112 3.18 5.63 7.45
C PHE A 112 3.24 4.60 6.32
N SER A 113 2.27 4.69 5.42
CA SER A 113 2.22 3.94 4.16
C SER A 113 3.21 4.53 3.17
N SER A 114 4.44 4.04 3.17
CA SER A 114 5.42 4.34 2.14
C SER A 114 5.35 3.32 0.99
N SER A 115 6.32 3.31 0.11
CA SER A 115 6.31 2.49 -1.11
C SER A 115 7.71 2.09 -1.52
N ALA A 116 7.86 0.94 -2.16
CA ALA A 116 9.11 0.54 -2.80
C ALA A 116 9.54 1.49 -3.95
N THR A 117 8.64 2.32 -4.47
CA THR A 117 8.97 3.31 -5.50
C THR A 117 9.98 4.38 -5.05
N VAL A 118 10.20 4.53 -3.72
CA VAL A 118 11.19 5.45 -3.15
C VAL A 118 12.64 5.07 -3.49
N TYR A 119 12.89 3.85 -3.94
CA TYR A 119 14.22 3.40 -4.33
C TYR A 119 14.63 3.82 -5.75
N GLY A 120 13.67 4.26 -6.57
CA GLY A 120 13.94 4.62 -7.97
C GLY A 120 14.46 3.44 -8.79
N ASP A 121 15.41 3.74 -9.68
CA ASP A 121 16.03 2.81 -10.65
C ASP A 121 17.54 2.60 -10.43
N GLN A 122 18.14 3.23 -9.41
CA GLN A 122 19.57 3.26 -9.20
C GLN A 122 20.15 2.01 -8.51
N HIS A 123 19.30 1.13 -7.98
CA HIS A 123 19.72 0.01 -7.16
C HIS A 123 19.32 -1.34 -7.74
N GLN A 124 20.21 -2.33 -7.56
CA GLN A 124 19.87 -3.71 -7.87
C GLN A 124 19.14 -4.38 -6.71
N SER A 125 18.14 -5.18 -7.04
CA SER A 125 17.43 -6.02 -6.04
C SER A 125 18.32 -7.19 -5.56
N PRO A 126 18.15 -7.60 -4.27
CA PRO A 126 17.13 -7.21 -3.31
C PRO A 126 17.33 -5.78 -2.74
N LEU A 127 16.27 -4.97 -2.75
CA LEU A 127 16.29 -3.57 -2.29
C LEU A 127 16.39 -3.52 -0.76
N LYS A 128 17.37 -2.77 -0.24
CA LYS A 128 17.64 -2.65 1.21
C LYS A 128 17.20 -1.28 1.72
N GLU A 129 16.73 -1.22 2.96
CA GLU A 129 16.30 0.04 3.59
C GLU A 129 17.43 1.07 3.75
N SER A 130 18.68 0.61 3.73
CA SER A 130 19.88 1.46 3.79
C SER A 130 20.25 2.11 2.46
N PHE A 131 19.59 1.77 1.36
CA PHE A 131 19.87 2.36 0.07
C PHE A 131 19.40 3.83 0.02
N ASN A 132 20.15 4.65 -0.71
CA ASN A 132 19.74 6.03 -0.98
C ASN A 132 18.40 6.05 -1.70
N LEU A 133 17.57 7.03 -1.32
CA LEU A 133 16.27 7.19 -1.95
C LEU A 133 16.40 8.07 -3.19
N SER A 134 15.72 7.67 -4.24
CA SER A 134 15.60 8.45 -5.46
C SER A 134 14.20 8.28 -6.05
N SER A 135 13.76 9.26 -6.82
CA SER A 135 12.43 9.21 -7.40
C SER A 135 12.48 9.32 -8.92
N THR A 136 11.70 8.49 -9.59
CA THR A 136 11.50 8.57 -11.06
C THR A 136 10.15 9.21 -11.41
N ASN A 137 9.34 9.57 -10.42
CA ASN A 137 8.02 10.17 -10.63
C ASN A 137 7.54 10.95 -9.39
N PRO A 138 6.56 11.88 -9.54
CA PRO A 138 6.07 12.70 -8.43
C PRO A 138 5.44 11.91 -7.27
N TYR A 139 4.82 10.76 -7.53
CA TYR A 139 4.30 9.90 -6.45
C TYR A 139 5.44 9.40 -5.54
N ALA A 140 6.53 8.90 -6.12
CA ALA A 140 7.72 8.49 -5.38
C ALA A 140 8.35 9.66 -4.60
N SER A 141 8.48 10.84 -5.26
CA SER A 141 8.95 12.08 -4.61
C SER A 141 8.11 12.44 -3.40
N ASN A 142 6.78 12.34 -3.50
CA ASN A 142 5.88 12.61 -2.36
C ASN A 142 6.18 11.68 -1.18
N LYS A 143 6.38 10.38 -1.44
CA LYS A 143 6.69 9.42 -0.37
C LYS A 143 8.03 9.71 0.30
N ILE A 144 9.06 10.08 -0.47
CA ILE A 144 10.37 10.46 0.06
C ILE A 144 10.25 11.72 0.93
N ILE A 145 9.55 12.75 0.45
CA ILE A 145 9.36 14.01 1.19
C ILE A 145 8.62 13.74 2.52
N ILE A 146 7.58 12.91 2.52
CA ILE A 146 6.84 12.59 3.74
C ILE A 146 7.71 11.78 4.71
N GLU A 147 8.51 10.81 4.23
CA GLU A 147 9.47 10.11 5.10
C GLU A 147 10.48 11.08 5.72
N GLN A 148 10.97 12.07 4.95
CA GLN A 148 11.87 13.09 5.48
C GLN A 148 11.18 13.98 6.52
N MET A 149 9.97 14.47 6.26
CA MET A 149 9.17 15.24 7.24
C MET A 149 8.98 14.48 8.55
N ILE A 150 8.66 13.18 8.47
CA ILE A 150 8.50 12.31 9.64
C ILE A 150 9.82 12.18 10.39
N LYS A 151 10.93 11.98 9.69
CA LYS A 151 12.27 11.89 10.29
C LYS A 151 12.64 13.17 11.02
N ASP A 152 12.55 14.32 10.38
CA ASP A 152 12.87 15.62 10.96
C ASP A 152 11.99 15.90 12.20
N TYR A 153 10.70 15.51 12.12
CA TYR A 153 9.80 15.66 13.26
C TYR A 153 10.14 14.73 14.42
N THR A 154 10.62 13.50 14.17
CA THR A 154 11.07 12.59 15.23
C THR A 154 12.38 13.07 15.89
N GLU A 155 13.26 13.72 15.13
CA GLU A 155 14.51 14.31 15.64
C GLU A 155 14.23 15.52 16.56
N SER A 156 13.27 16.36 16.19
CA SER A 156 12.85 17.52 16.99
C SER A 156 11.95 17.16 18.18
N ASN A 157 11.30 16.00 18.16
CA ASN A 157 10.36 15.51 19.18
C ASN A 157 10.69 14.07 19.59
N PRO A 158 11.61 13.84 20.54
CA PRO A 158 12.05 12.50 20.95
C PRO A 158 10.96 11.56 21.47
N SER A 159 9.81 12.10 21.88
CA SER A 159 8.65 11.30 22.29
C SER A 159 7.85 10.75 21.11
N PHE A 160 7.97 11.35 19.93
CA PHE A 160 7.29 10.92 18.72
C PHE A 160 8.00 9.72 18.08
N LYS A 161 7.25 8.71 17.70
CA LYS A 161 7.76 7.46 17.17
C LYS A 161 7.03 7.10 15.88
N ALA A 162 7.78 6.77 14.83
CA ALA A 162 7.20 6.46 13.55
C ALA A 162 7.86 5.25 12.88
N ILE A 163 7.06 4.50 12.11
CA ILE A 163 7.56 3.47 11.18
C ILE A 163 6.97 3.75 9.81
N SER A 164 7.85 3.94 8.82
CA SER A 164 7.49 3.96 7.40
C SER A 164 7.56 2.55 6.83
N LEU A 165 6.43 2.03 6.38
CA LEU A 165 6.35 0.71 5.76
C LEU A 165 6.45 0.87 4.25
N ARG A 166 7.57 0.44 3.66
CA ARG A 166 7.84 0.47 2.22
C ARG A 166 7.38 -0.86 1.61
N TYR A 167 6.13 -0.93 1.20
CA TYR A 167 5.64 -2.16 0.61
C TYR A 167 5.78 -2.22 -0.89
N PHE A 168 5.95 -3.46 -1.36
CA PHE A 168 6.00 -3.81 -2.75
C PHE A 168 4.55 -3.95 -3.27
N ASN A 169 4.19 -4.93 -4.07
CA ASN A 169 2.90 -4.94 -4.75
C ASN A 169 1.85 -5.75 -3.95
N PRO A 170 0.90 -5.11 -3.24
CA PRO A 170 -0.14 -5.83 -2.54
C PRO A 170 -1.16 -6.40 -3.52
N ILE A 171 -1.47 -7.70 -3.36
CA ILE A 171 -2.53 -8.43 -4.08
C ILE A 171 -3.27 -9.38 -3.13
N GLY A 172 -4.31 -10.04 -3.58
CA GLY A 172 -5.11 -10.94 -2.75
C GLY A 172 -6.41 -10.31 -2.25
N ALA A 173 -7.11 -11.02 -1.41
CA ALA A 173 -8.41 -10.60 -0.88
C ALA A 173 -8.71 -11.28 0.46
N ASN A 174 -9.63 -10.73 1.25
CA ASN A 174 -10.24 -11.41 2.37
C ASN A 174 -11.61 -11.97 1.95
N LEU A 175 -11.64 -13.24 1.58
CA LEU A 175 -12.86 -13.90 1.07
C LEU A 175 -13.99 -13.96 2.11
N LYS A 176 -13.63 -14.09 3.41
CA LYS A 176 -14.61 -14.17 4.50
C LYS A 176 -15.31 -12.82 4.74
N LYS A 177 -14.60 -11.73 4.59
CA LYS A 177 -15.13 -10.37 4.74
C LYS A 177 -15.59 -9.76 3.41
N GLY A 178 -15.30 -10.41 2.29
CA GLY A 178 -15.60 -9.92 0.95
C GLY A 178 -14.82 -8.64 0.60
N LEU A 179 -13.63 -8.44 1.20
CA LEU A 179 -12.75 -7.32 0.94
C LEU A 179 -11.76 -7.68 -0.16
N THR A 180 -11.63 -6.82 -1.17
CA THR A 180 -10.75 -7.03 -2.32
C THR A 180 -10.34 -5.70 -2.94
N GLU A 181 -9.40 -5.71 -3.86
CA GLU A 181 -9.07 -4.50 -4.62
C GLU A 181 -10.13 -4.24 -5.68
N GLN A 182 -10.93 -3.20 -5.49
CA GLN A 182 -11.96 -2.72 -6.42
C GLN A 182 -11.78 -1.23 -6.66
N PRO A 183 -10.87 -0.82 -7.58
CA PRO A 183 -10.69 0.60 -7.87
C PRO A 183 -11.94 1.19 -8.53
N LEU A 184 -12.29 2.41 -8.13
CA LEU A 184 -13.23 3.24 -8.87
C LEU A 184 -12.52 3.74 -10.13
N GLY A 185 -13.11 3.56 -11.29
CA GLY A 185 -12.51 3.95 -12.56
C GLY A 185 -11.53 2.91 -13.15
N LYS A 186 -10.55 3.38 -13.94
CA LYS A 186 -9.62 2.53 -14.67
C LYS A 186 -8.60 1.89 -13.71
N PRO A 187 -8.52 0.54 -13.65
CA PRO A 187 -7.55 -0.12 -12.78
C PRO A 187 -6.13 0.12 -13.29
N GLN A 188 -5.19 0.25 -12.36
CA GLN A 188 -3.78 0.51 -12.66
C GLN A 188 -2.86 -0.62 -12.17
N ASN A 189 -3.30 -1.39 -11.17
CA ASN A 189 -2.54 -2.52 -10.66
C ASN A 189 -2.78 -3.78 -11.51
N ILE A 190 -1.76 -4.64 -11.57
CA ILE A 190 -1.76 -5.83 -12.42
C ILE A 190 -2.96 -6.75 -12.17
N MET A 191 -3.29 -7.06 -10.92
CA MET A 191 -4.35 -8.02 -10.58
C MET A 191 -5.74 -7.57 -11.03
N PRO A 192 -6.23 -6.34 -10.71
CA PRO A 192 -7.52 -5.87 -11.20
C PRO A 192 -7.61 -5.79 -12.74
N ILE A 193 -6.50 -5.47 -13.43
CA ILE A 193 -6.45 -5.46 -14.90
C ILE A 193 -6.59 -6.88 -15.44
N LEU A 194 -5.84 -7.83 -14.88
CA LEU A 194 -5.80 -9.21 -15.33
C LEU A 194 -7.15 -9.91 -15.14
N VAL A 195 -7.76 -9.81 -13.95
CA VAL A 195 -9.06 -10.46 -13.68
C VAL A 195 -10.18 -9.91 -14.57
N ARG A 196 -10.15 -8.59 -14.86
CA ARG A 196 -11.09 -7.98 -15.82
C ARG A 196 -10.84 -8.47 -17.26
N ALA A 197 -9.57 -8.59 -17.67
CA ALA A 197 -9.22 -9.09 -19.00
C ALA A 197 -9.72 -10.53 -19.20
N VAL A 198 -9.57 -11.40 -18.21
CA VAL A 198 -10.09 -12.77 -18.23
C VAL A 198 -11.62 -12.78 -18.34
N LYS A 199 -12.31 -12.03 -17.46
CA LYS A 199 -13.78 -11.95 -17.48
C LYS A 199 -14.33 -11.47 -18.80
N ASP A 200 -13.73 -10.39 -19.34
CA ASP A 200 -14.20 -9.73 -20.55
C ASP A 200 -13.68 -10.41 -21.84
N ASN A 201 -12.94 -11.52 -21.71
CA ASN A 201 -12.23 -12.19 -22.81
C ASN A 201 -11.38 -11.23 -23.66
N LYS A 202 -10.70 -10.27 -23.01
CA LYS A 202 -9.85 -9.28 -23.65
C LYS A 202 -8.38 -9.66 -23.51
N LYS A 203 -7.54 -9.17 -24.45
CA LYS A 203 -6.10 -9.38 -24.36
C LYS A 203 -5.49 -8.55 -23.22
N PHE A 204 -4.85 -9.24 -22.28
CA PHE A 204 -4.01 -8.61 -21.25
C PHE A 204 -2.76 -8.00 -21.91
N GLN A 205 -2.39 -6.78 -21.53
CA GLN A 205 -1.22 -6.09 -22.08
C GLN A 205 0.00 -6.29 -21.17
N ILE A 206 1.06 -6.88 -21.72
CA ILE A 206 2.37 -7.00 -21.07
C ILE A 206 3.24 -5.87 -21.61
N PHE A 207 3.76 -5.03 -20.71
CA PHE A 207 4.57 -3.87 -21.06
C PHE A 207 6.05 -4.24 -21.10
N GLY A 208 6.60 -4.31 -22.31
CA GLY A 208 7.98 -4.73 -22.59
C GLY A 208 8.13 -6.25 -22.63
N ASN A 209 9.03 -6.70 -23.53
CA ASN A 209 9.45 -8.10 -23.69
C ASN A 209 10.97 -8.19 -23.90
N ASP A 210 11.67 -7.12 -23.60
CA ASP A 210 13.10 -6.91 -23.85
C ASP A 210 13.82 -6.31 -22.64
N TYR A 211 13.26 -6.55 -21.40
CA TYR A 211 13.99 -6.26 -20.17
C TYR A 211 15.13 -7.26 -19.97
N ASP A 212 16.19 -6.82 -19.29
CA ASP A 212 17.27 -7.69 -18.86
C ASP A 212 16.82 -8.61 -17.71
N THR A 213 16.04 -9.63 -18.09
CA THR A 213 15.42 -10.64 -17.21
C THR A 213 15.30 -11.95 -17.97
N PRO A 214 15.16 -13.10 -17.30
CA PRO A 214 15.16 -14.41 -17.96
C PRO A 214 14.10 -14.61 -19.06
N ASP A 215 12.98 -13.92 -18.99
CA ASP A 215 11.89 -14.02 -19.99
C ASP A 215 11.54 -12.69 -20.66
N GLY A 216 12.39 -11.68 -20.46
CA GLY A 216 12.23 -10.35 -21.05
C GLY A 216 11.15 -9.49 -20.40
N THR A 217 10.42 -9.98 -19.38
CA THR A 217 9.38 -9.20 -18.69
C THR A 217 9.81 -8.73 -17.31
N CYS A 218 9.23 -7.65 -16.79
CA CYS A 218 9.57 -7.10 -15.47
C CYS A 218 9.40 -8.13 -14.36
N ILE A 219 10.31 -8.13 -13.39
CA ILE A 219 10.23 -8.94 -12.16
C ILE A 219 9.75 -8.04 -11.01
N ARG A 220 8.72 -8.48 -10.29
CA ARG A 220 8.12 -7.77 -9.15
C ARG A 220 7.92 -8.68 -7.95
N ASP A 221 8.03 -8.11 -6.77
CA ASP A 221 7.67 -8.75 -5.51
C ASP A 221 6.21 -8.44 -5.18
N TYR A 222 5.47 -9.46 -4.79
CA TYR A 222 4.07 -9.34 -4.39
C TYR A 222 3.89 -9.78 -2.95
N ILE A 223 2.93 -9.18 -2.27
CA ILE A 223 2.60 -9.51 -0.89
C ILE A 223 1.08 -9.64 -0.75
N HIS A 224 0.63 -10.64 0.00
CA HIS A 224 -0.80 -10.76 0.26
C HIS A 224 -1.28 -9.62 1.15
N VAL A 225 -2.41 -9.00 0.79
CA VAL A 225 -2.97 -7.85 1.53
C VAL A 225 -3.27 -8.17 3.00
N GLU A 226 -3.65 -9.41 3.34
CA GLU A 226 -3.85 -9.85 4.73
C GLU A 226 -2.53 -9.90 5.52
N ASP A 227 -1.45 -10.37 4.91
CA ASP A 227 -0.12 -10.32 5.51
C ASP A 227 0.36 -8.88 5.68
N LEU A 228 0.13 -8.04 4.66
CA LEU A 228 0.45 -6.62 4.74
C LEU A 228 -0.35 -5.93 5.86
N ALA A 229 -1.64 -6.20 5.99
CA ALA A 229 -2.46 -5.68 7.09
C ALA A 229 -1.93 -6.13 8.45
N ASN A 230 -1.54 -7.41 8.56
CA ASN A 230 -0.93 -7.94 9.77
C ASN A 230 0.40 -7.24 10.12
N ALA A 231 1.23 -6.96 9.11
CA ALA A 231 2.48 -6.21 9.31
C ALA A 231 2.24 -4.82 9.93
N HIS A 232 1.19 -4.11 9.53
CA HIS A 232 0.80 -2.82 10.12
C HIS A 232 0.44 -2.97 11.61
N ILE A 233 -0.29 -4.04 11.97
CA ILE A 233 -0.65 -4.30 13.39
C ILE A 233 0.60 -4.61 14.22
N VAL A 234 1.53 -5.41 13.67
CA VAL A 234 2.80 -5.72 14.35
C VAL A 234 3.66 -4.46 14.48
N ALA A 235 3.77 -3.65 13.44
CA ALA A 235 4.52 -2.39 13.45
C ALA A 235 3.92 -1.40 14.46
N LEU A 236 2.58 -1.28 14.54
CA LEU A 236 1.91 -0.42 15.51
C LEU A 236 2.26 -0.79 16.96
N LYS A 237 2.33 -2.09 17.27
CA LYS A 237 2.75 -2.58 18.58
C LYS A 237 4.23 -2.28 18.84
N LYS A 238 5.07 -2.43 17.81
CA LYS A 238 6.51 -2.20 17.87
C LYS A 238 6.87 -0.74 18.21
N LEU A 239 6.02 0.23 17.81
CA LEU A 239 6.21 1.66 18.13
C LEU A 239 6.41 1.94 19.64
N SER A 240 5.93 1.06 20.51
CA SER A 240 6.13 1.22 21.96
C SER A 240 7.58 1.02 22.41
N THR A 241 8.40 0.35 21.60
CA THR A 241 9.78 -0.07 21.95
C THR A 241 10.88 0.56 21.11
N ILE A 242 10.55 1.43 20.17
CA ILE A 242 11.52 2.13 19.30
C ILE A 242 11.76 3.55 19.77
N ILE A 243 12.80 4.16 19.22
CA ILE A 243 13.12 5.59 19.35
C ILE A 243 13.14 6.16 17.93
N GLY A 244 12.55 7.33 17.74
CA GLY A 244 12.56 8.07 16.48
C GLY A 244 11.81 7.38 15.34
N HIS A 245 12.43 7.34 14.16
CA HIS A 245 11.84 6.85 12.91
C HIS A 245 12.60 5.64 12.35
N GLU A 246 11.86 4.64 11.88
CA GLU A 246 12.37 3.47 11.19
C GLU A 246 11.65 3.24 9.86
N SER A 247 12.40 2.85 8.82
CA SER A 247 11.83 2.41 7.55
C SER A 247 11.98 0.90 7.41
N ILE A 248 10.95 0.20 6.90
CA ILE A 248 10.91 -1.26 6.82
C ILE A 248 10.27 -1.71 5.52
N ASN A 249 10.97 -2.58 4.79
CA ASN A 249 10.46 -3.21 3.57
C ASN A 249 9.46 -4.33 3.88
N LEU A 250 8.36 -4.39 3.12
CA LEU A 250 7.36 -5.44 3.22
C LEU A 250 7.11 -6.05 1.83
N GLY A 251 7.58 -7.27 1.64
CA GLY A 251 7.43 -8.10 0.45
C GLY A 251 7.63 -9.57 0.82
N LEU A 252 7.55 -10.47 -0.15
CA LEU A 252 7.96 -11.88 0.03
C LEU A 252 9.49 -12.05 0.04
N GLY A 253 10.25 -11.05 -0.42
CA GLY A 253 11.70 -11.12 -0.56
C GLY A 253 12.15 -11.92 -1.77
N LYS A 254 11.28 -12.17 -2.70
CA LYS A 254 11.53 -12.81 -3.99
C LYS A 254 10.61 -12.20 -5.05
N GLY A 255 11.13 -12.06 -6.26
CA GLY A 255 10.35 -11.55 -7.38
C GLY A 255 9.88 -12.66 -8.30
N ILE A 256 8.77 -12.44 -9.00
CA ILE A 256 8.36 -13.24 -10.16
C ILE A 256 8.15 -12.30 -11.36
N SER A 257 8.43 -12.82 -12.56
CA SER A 257 8.23 -12.07 -13.79
C SER A 257 6.72 -11.96 -14.13
N VAL A 258 6.37 -11.02 -15.02
CA VAL A 258 4.96 -10.89 -15.46
C VAL A 258 4.47 -12.15 -16.16
N LEU A 259 5.31 -12.82 -16.96
CA LEU A 259 4.94 -14.10 -17.57
C LEU A 259 4.79 -15.22 -16.55
N GLN A 260 5.68 -15.31 -15.56
CA GLN A 260 5.54 -16.26 -14.45
C GLN A 260 4.26 -16.00 -13.65
N PHE A 261 3.92 -14.73 -13.43
CA PHE A 261 2.67 -14.32 -12.76
C PHE A 261 1.44 -14.81 -13.53
N ILE A 262 1.40 -14.61 -14.85
CA ILE A 262 0.31 -15.07 -15.73
C ILE A 262 0.19 -16.60 -15.67
N ASN A 263 1.29 -17.31 -15.88
CA ASN A 263 1.31 -18.78 -15.86
C ASN A 263 0.82 -19.35 -14.52
N LEU A 264 1.24 -18.72 -13.41
CA LEU A 264 0.81 -19.12 -12.08
C LEU A 264 -0.69 -18.86 -11.87
N PHE A 265 -1.20 -17.71 -12.34
CA PHE A 265 -2.62 -17.39 -12.26
C PHE A 265 -3.46 -18.39 -13.06
N GLU A 266 -3.06 -18.71 -14.31
CA GLU A 266 -3.72 -19.70 -15.15
C GLU A 266 -3.78 -21.07 -14.47
N LYS A 267 -2.63 -21.55 -13.98
CA LYS A 267 -2.50 -22.85 -13.30
C LYS A 267 -3.37 -22.93 -12.04
N THR A 268 -3.32 -21.88 -11.21
CA THR A 268 -4.02 -21.88 -9.92
C THR A 268 -5.53 -21.80 -10.09
N ASN A 269 -6.02 -21.05 -11.07
CA ASN A 269 -7.45 -20.78 -11.25
C ASN A 269 -8.09 -21.57 -12.39
N GLN A 270 -7.30 -22.39 -13.10
CA GLN A 270 -7.75 -23.21 -14.25
C GLN A 270 -8.43 -22.36 -15.34
N VAL A 271 -7.85 -21.21 -15.65
CA VAL A 271 -8.30 -20.28 -16.70
C VAL A 271 -7.18 -20.06 -17.70
N LYS A 272 -7.54 -19.54 -18.89
CA LYS A 272 -6.58 -19.10 -19.91
C LYS A 272 -6.60 -17.59 -20.06
N ILE A 273 -5.41 -17.00 -20.24
CA ILE A 273 -5.22 -15.57 -20.39
C ILE A 273 -4.69 -15.28 -21.79
N ASN A 274 -5.50 -14.63 -22.59
CA ASN A 274 -5.04 -14.06 -23.84
C ASN A 274 -4.22 -12.80 -23.54
N TYR A 275 -2.96 -12.72 -24.00
CA TYR A 275 -2.14 -11.54 -23.81
C TYR A 275 -1.46 -11.07 -25.10
N LYS A 276 -0.94 -9.86 -25.06
CA LYS A 276 -0.08 -9.28 -26.10
C LYS A 276 1.00 -8.41 -25.45
N PHE A 277 2.15 -8.38 -26.09
CA PHE A 277 3.21 -7.45 -25.71
C PHE A 277 2.95 -6.05 -26.25
N THR A 278 3.34 -5.04 -25.48
CA THR A 278 3.30 -3.62 -25.84
C THR A 278 4.63 -2.95 -25.48
N LYS A 279 4.82 -1.69 -25.87
CA LYS A 279 6.03 -0.93 -25.51
C LYS A 279 6.21 -0.87 -23.98
N LYS A 280 7.47 -0.80 -23.52
CA LYS A 280 7.80 -0.53 -22.11
C LYS A 280 7.09 0.72 -21.62
N ARG A 281 6.72 0.73 -20.35
CA ARG A 281 6.28 1.97 -19.68
C ARG A 281 7.51 2.80 -19.32
N GLU A 282 7.41 4.08 -19.48
CA GLU A 282 8.43 5.00 -19.00
C GLU A 282 8.57 4.90 -17.48
N GLY A 283 9.81 4.84 -16.98
CA GLY A 283 10.11 4.72 -15.56
C GLY A 283 9.92 3.33 -14.94
N ASP A 284 9.55 2.29 -15.73
CA ASP A 284 9.50 0.91 -15.22
C ASP A 284 10.92 0.32 -15.10
N VAL A 285 11.28 -0.15 -13.89
CA VAL A 285 12.54 -0.87 -13.65
C VAL A 285 12.40 -2.36 -14.02
N ALA A 286 13.49 -2.99 -14.48
CA ALA A 286 13.47 -4.40 -14.87
C ALA A 286 13.16 -5.33 -13.67
N ILE A 287 13.81 -5.12 -12.53
CA ILE A 287 13.73 -6.01 -11.35
C ILE A 287 13.51 -5.18 -10.09
N SER A 288 12.47 -5.52 -9.31
CA SER A 288 12.18 -4.88 -8.03
C SER A 288 11.61 -5.87 -7.03
N PHE A 289 12.42 -6.28 -6.03
CA PHE A 289 11.99 -7.11 -4.88
C PHE A 289 12.73 -6.73 -3.60
N ALA A 290 12.13 -7.03 -2.44
CA ALA A 290 12.58 -6.61 -1.12
C ALA A 290 13.76 -7.41 -0.59
N ASP A 291 14.69 -6.78 0.12
CA ASP A 291 15.38 -7.43 1.23
C ASP A 291 14.44 -7.40 2.45
N THR A 292 14.08 -8.58 2.97
CA THR A 292 13.13 -8.71 4.09
C THR A 292 13.81 -8.99 5.43
N LYS A 293 15.12 -8.94 5.50
CA LYS A 293 15.89 -9.24 6.72
C LYS A 293 15.50 -8.32 7.87
N LYS A 294 15.25 -7.03 7.59
CA LYS A 294 14.87 -6.07 8.61
C LYS A 294 13.46 -6.33 9.14
N SER A 295 12.47 -6.63 8.29
CA SER A 295 11.14 -7.00 8.76
C SER A 295 11.16 -8.24 9.66
N MET A 296 11.95 -9.26 9.32
CA MET A 296 12.11 -10.46 10.14
C MET A 296 12.78 -10.18 11.49
N LYS A 297 13.89 -9.45 11.50
CA LYS A 297 14.67 -9.21 12.72
C LYS A 297 14.05 -8.15 13.62
N PHE A 298 13.63 -7.03 13.05
CA PHE A 298 13.16 -5.87 13.81
C PHE A 298 11.69 -5.99 14.22
N LEU A 299 10.81 -6.43 13.32
CA LEU A 299 9.40 -6.64 13.64
C LEU A 299 9.09 -8.04 14.19
N ASN A 300 10.02 -8.99 14.07
CA ASN A 300 9.77 -10.42 14.28
C ASN A 300 8.57 -10.90 13.44
N TRP A 301 8.55 -10.48 12.18
CA TRP A 301 7.44 -10.70 11.27
C TRP A 301 7.93 -11.16 9.89
N LYS A 302 7.18 -12.09 9.31
CA LYS A 302 7.35 -12.54 7.92
C LYS A 302 5.99 -12.82 7.28
N PRO A 303 5.84 -12.64 5.97
CA PRO A 303 4.63 -13.04 5.25
C PRO A 303 4.42 -14.56 5.33
N LYS A 304 3.15 -14.99 5.33
CA LYS A 304 2.75 -16.40 5.48
C LYS A 304 2.05 -16.95 4.25
N LEU A 305 1.44 -16.10 3.45
CA LEU A 305 0.60 -16.48 2.32
C LEU A 305 1.42 -16.53 1.03
N SER A 306 1.28 -17.63 0.28
CA SER A 306 2.03 -17.86 -0.95
C SER A 306 1.44 -17.13 -2.15
N TYR A 307 2.16 -17.13 -3.26
CA TYR A 307 1.65 -16.58 -4.52
C TYR A 307 0.37 -17.29 -4.99
N GLU A 308 0.28 -18.62 -4.83
CA GLU A 308 -0.91 -19.40 -5.21
C GLU A 308 -2.15 -18.94 -4.43
N VAL A 309 -2.00 -18.69 -3.13
CA VAL A 309 -3.08 -18.15 -2.29
C VAL A 309 -3.49 -16.75 -2.77
N MET A 310 -2.52 -15.89 -3.09
CA MET A 310 -2.78 -14.56 -3.63
C MET A 310 -3.60 -14.62 -4.94
N MET A 311 -3.22 -15.52 -5.86
CA MET A 311 -3.92 -15.71 -7.14
C MET A 311 -5.34 -16.20 -6.94
N LYS A 312 -5.50 -17.22 -6.10
CA LYS A 312 -6.80 -17.84 -5.79
C LYS A 312 -7.75 -16.83 -5.14
N ASP A 313 -7.32 -16.19 -4.05
CA ASP A 313 -8.16 -15.27 -3.30
C ASP A 313 -8.59 -14.06 -4.14
N SER A 314 -7.69 -13.54 -4.99
CA SER A 314 -8.01 -12.45 -5.92
C SER A 314 -9.09 -12.86 -6.91
N TRP A 315 -8.96 -14.04 -7.52
CA TRP A 315 -9.91 -14.54 -8.52
C TRP A 315 -11.27 -14.87 -7.92
N GLU A 316 -11.31 -15.64 -6.84
CA GLU A 316 -12.57 -16.00 -6.17
C GLU A 316 -13.32 -14.76 -5.67
N SER A 317 -12.59 -13.78 -5.11
CA SER A 317 -13.21 -12.54 -4.66
C SER A 317 -13.77 -11.73 -5.82
N PHE A 318 -13.06 -11.69 -6.95
CA PHE A 318 -13.54 -11.01 -8.14
C PHE A 318 -14.83 -11.64 -8.67
N LEU A 319 -14.90 -12.97 -8.77
CA LEU A 319 -16.10 -13.69 -9.22
C LEU A 319 -17.31 -13.43 -8.31
N LYS A 320 -17.10 -13.43 -6.99
CA LYS A 320 -18.17 -13.15 -6.01
C LYS A 320 -18.72 -11.72 -6.09
N ASN A 321 -17.88 -10.74 -6.41
CA ASN A 321 -18.28 -9.34 -6.49
C ASN A 321 -18.74 -8.91 -7.89
N SER A 322 -18.67 -9.80 -8.86
CA SER A 322 -19.11 -9.58 -10.25
C SER A 322 -20.50 -10.12 -10.54
N LYS A 323 -21.11 -10.81 -9.58
CA LYS A 323 -22.51 -11.23 -9.56
C LYS A 323 -23.35 -10.13 -8.91
#